data_3546029d79cd9e4b27d38347fd2a36bc
#
_entry.id   3546029d79cd9e4b27d38347fd2a36bc
#
_cell.length_a   1.000
_cell.length_b   1.000
_cell.length_c   1.000
_cell.angle_alpha   90.00
_cell.angle_beta   90.00
_cell.angle_gamma   90.00
#
_symmetry.space_group_name_H-M   'P 1'
#
loop_
_entity.id
_entity.type
_entity.pdbx_description
1 polymer ?
#
loop_
_entity_poly.entity_id
_entity_poly.type
_entity_poly.pdbx_seq_one_letter_code
_entity_poly.pdbx_strand_id
1 'polypeptide(L)'
;MRREEVAAGTMLLEEGRPGDRFFVLLSGVAGVSQSSLGERRVLRAGEYFGEVALTMGIPRTATITAITPCVVASCDASTFDELIRPLFADEPS
;
A
#
# COMPACT_ATOMS: atom_id res chain seq x y z
N MET A 1 -12.94 -4.95 -3.70
CA MET A 1 -11.82 -4.80 -2.77
C MET A 1 -12.34 -4.98 -1.34
N ARG A 2 -11.47 -5.44 -0.49
CA ARG A 2 -11.82 -5.66 0.90
C ARG A 2 -11.55 -4.41 1.72
N ARG A 3 -12.49 -4.04 2.57
CA ARG A 3 -12.36 -2.85 3.40
C ARG A 3 -12.08 -3.25 4.84
N GLU A 4 -11.16 -2.53 5.48
CA GLU A 4 -10.69 -2.89 6.79
C GLU A 4 -10.39 -1.65 7.62
N GLU A 5 -10.75 -1.68 8.91
CA GLU A 5 -10.38 -0.62 9.85
C GLU A 5 -9.21 -1.11 10.69
N VAL A 6 -8.23 -0.25 10.88
CA VAL A 6 -7.05 -0.60 11.67
C VAL A 6 -6.77 0.50 12.69
N ALA A 7 -6.25 0.09 13.83
CA ALA A 7 -5.93 1.02 14.90
C ALA A 7 -4.60 1.73 14.62
N ALA A 8 -4.41 2.88 15.25
CA ALA A 8 -3.12 3.56 15.20
C ALA A 8 -2.03 2.62 15.71
N GLY A 9 -0.88 2.65 15.04
CA GLY A 9 0.24 1.77 15.38
C GLY A 9 0.24 0.45 14.64
N THR A 10 -0.82 0.15 13.88
CA THR A 10 -0.89 -1.10 13.11
C THR A 10 0.08 -1.02 11.94
N MET A 11 0.92 -2.05 11.79
CA MET A 11 1.80 -2.16 10.64
C MET A 11 1.03 -2.77 9.47
N LEU A 12 0.89 -2.01 8.40
CA LEU A 12 0.14 -2.44 7.22
C LEU A 12 1.02 -3.23 6.25
N LEU A 13 2.25 -2.78 6.04
CA LEU A 13 3.24 -3.46 5.23
C LEU A 13 4.55 -3.47 5.98
N GLU A 14 5.32 -4.53 5.80
CA GLU A 14 6.64 -4.65 6.42
C GLU A 14 7.70 -4.77 5.33
N GLU A 15 8.71 -3.92 5.39
CA GLU A 15 9.82 -3.92 4.45
C GLU A 15 10.49 -5.29 4.42
N GLY A 16 10.81 -5.76 3.23
CA GLY A 16 11.49 -7.03 3.04
C GLY A 16 10.59 -8.24 2.94
N ARG A 17 9.32 -8.10 3.28
CA ARG A 17 8.38 -9.22 3.21
C ARG A 17 7.80 -9.34 1.81
N PRO A 18 7.38 -10.53 1.40
CA PRO A 18 6.71 -10.67 0.10
C PRO A 18 5.42 -9.88 0.09
N GLY A 19 5.10 -9.26 -1.04
CA GLY A 19 3.90 -8.47 -1.17
C GLY A 19 2.93 -9.13 -2.13
N ASP A 20 1.70 -9.37 -1.67
CA ASP A 20 0.67 -9.98 -2.49
C ASP A 20 -0.64 -9.19 -2.46
N ARG A 21 -0.63 -7.98 -1.92
CA ARG A 21 -1.84 -7.17 -1.83
C ARG A 21 -1.57 -5.73 -2.19
N PHE A 22 -2.59 -5.09 -2.74
CA PHE A 22 -2.60 -3.68 -3.11
C PHE A 22 -3.57 -2.96 -2.17
N PHE A 23 -3.23 -1.76 -1.75
CA PHE A 23 -4.00 -1.02 -0.77
C PHE A 23 -4.32 0.39 -1.22
N VAL A 24 -5.50 0.87 -0.84
CA VAL A 24 -5.86 2.28 -0.95
C VAL A 24 -6.23 2.77 0.45
N LEU A 25 -5.64 3.91 0.84
CA LEU A 25 -5.97 4.51 2.13
C LEU A 25 -7.23 5.34 1.96
N LEU A 26 -8.30 4.94 2.66
CA LEU A 26 -9.60 5.61 2.53
C LEU A 26 -9.75 6.72 3.56
N SER A 27 -9.19 6.54 4.76
CA SER A 27 -9.20 7.60 5.76
C SER A 27 -8.06 7.39 6.72
N GLY A 28 -7.65 8.44 7.41
CA GLY A 28 -6.55 8.41 8.35
C GLY A 28 -5.23 8.78 7.71
N VAL A 29 -4.16 8.58 8.47
CA VAL A 29 -2.81 8.93 8.06
C VAL A 29 -1.88 7.77 8.38
N ALA A 30 -1.01 7.43 7.43
CA ALA A 30 -0.03 6.36 7.62
C ALA A 30 1.37 6.89 7.32
N GLY A 31 2.37 6.33 7.99
CA GLY A 31 3.76 6.72 7.80
C GLY A 31 4.51 5.68 6.98
N VAL A 32 5.37 6.13 6.08
CA VAL A 32 6.22 5.29 5.25
C VAL A 32 7.64 5.41 5.76
N SER A 33 8.28 4.29 6.08
CA SER A 33 9.67 4.29 6.52
C SER A 33 10.46 3.20 5.82
N GLN A 34 11.76 3.46 5.68
CA GLN A 34 12.70 2.49 5.12
C GLN A 34 13.88 2.38 6.06
N SER A 35 14.36 1.16 6.29
CA SER A 35 15.37 0.93 7.31
C SER A 35 16.65 1.71 7.07
N SER A 36 17.01 1.92 5.81
CA SER A 36 18.25 2.63 5.49
C SER A 36 18.09 4.14 5.46
N LEU A 37 16.86 4.64 5.37
CA LEU A 37 16.60 6.07 5.17
C LEU A 37 15.73 6.69 6.25
N GLY A 38 15.21 5.87 7.16
CA GLY A 38 14.30 6.34 8.19
C GLY A 38 12.94 6.67 7.62
N GLU A 39 12.19 7.48 8.34
CA GLU A 39 10.86 7.86 7.91
C GLU A 39 10.95 8.77 6.72
N ARG A 40 10.22 8.43 5.66
CA ARG A 40 10.33 9.14 4.40
C ARG A 40 9.18 10.08 4.13
N ARG A 41 7.96 9.64 4.36
CA ARG A 41 6.81 10.49 4.05
C ARG A 41 5.56 9.94 4.72
N VAL A 42 4.48 10.69 4.55
CA VAL A 42 3.18 10.37 5.12
C VAL A 42 2.20 10.12 3.99
N LEU A 43 1.35 9.11 4.13
CA LEU A 43 0.26 8.83 3.21
C LEU A 43 -1.03 9.36 3.80
N ARG A 44 -1.85 9.96 2.95
CA ARG A 44 -3.13 10.52 3.34
C ARG A 44 -4.25 9.85 2.58
N ALA A 45 -5.49 10.13 2.99
CA ALA A 45 -6.66 9.55 2.34
C ALA A 45 -6.64 9.83 0.84
N GLY A 46 -6.95 8.81 0.06
CA GLY A 46 -6.93 8.88 -1.39
C GLY A 46 -5.67 8.35 -2.03
N GLU A 47 -4.62 8.13 -1.24
CA GLU A 47 -3.37 7.59 -1.79
C GLU A 47 -3.38 6.08 -1.73
N TYR A 48 -2.62 5.46 -2.62
CA TYR A 48 -2.52 4.01 -2.66
C TYR A 48 -1.09 3.56 -2.38
N PHE A 49 -0.94 2.30 -2.02
CA PHE A 49 0.37 1.75 -1.73
C PHE A 49 0.35 0.24 -1.92
N GLY A 50 1.56 -0.35 -2.01
CA GLY A 50 1.69 -1.79 -2.19
C GLY A 50 1.81 -2.23 -3.63
N GLU A 51 1.65 -1.30 -4.57
CA GLU A 51 1.67 -1.65 -6.00
C GLU A 51 3.05 -2.07 -6.48
N VAL A 52 4.11 -1.58 -5.85
CA VAL A 52 5.47 -1.85 -6.32
C VAL A 52 5.76 -3.35 -6.28
N ALA A 53 5.44 -4.00 -5.16
CA ALA A 53 5.71 -5.42 -5.04
C ALA A 53 4.90 -6.23 -6.05
N LEU A 54 3.67 -5.80 -6.32
CA LEU A 54 2.81 -6.52 -7.26
C LEU A 54 3.21 -6.31 -8.71
N THR A 55 3.62 -5.09 -9.06
CA THR A 55 3.96 -4.80 -10.45
C THR A 55 5.37 -5.25 -10.81
N MET A 56 6.29 -5.23 -9.86
CA MET A 56 7.68 -5.55 -10.14
C MET A 56 8.12 -6.91 -9.60
N GLY A 57 7.29 -7.54 -8.80
CA GLY A 57 7.60 -8.88 -8.28
C GLY A 57 8.76 -8.89 -7.29
N ILE A 58 8.96 -7.80 -6.57
CA ILE A 58 10.04 -7.69 -5.59
C ILE A 58 9.43 -7.60 -4.19
N PRO A 59 10.22 -7.85 -3.15
CA PRO A 59 9.74 -7.69 -1.78
C PRO A 59 9.34 -6.25 -1.49
N ARG A 60 8.57 -6.05 -0.42
CA ARG A 60 8.16 -4.71 -0.01
C ARG A 60 9.39 -3.83 0.19
N THR A 61 9.32 -2.60 -0.34
CA THR A 61 10.46 -1.69 -0.29
C THR A 61 10.41 -0.76 0.92
N ALA A 62 9.32 -0.79 1.69
CA ALA A 62 9.17 0.09 2.84
C ALA A 62 8.19 -0.51 3.82
N THR A 63 8.24 -0.03 5.05
CA THR A 63 7.28 -0.36 6.09
C THR A 63 6.25 0.75 6.16
N ILE A 64 4.97 0.39 6.23
CA ILE A 64 3.88 1.36 6.33
C ILE A 64 3.10 1.07 7.59
N THR A 65 2.99 2.08 8.45
CA THR A 65 2.36 1.96 9.76
C THR A 65 1.28 3.03 9.91
N ALA A 66 0.12 2.65 10.42
CA ALA A 66 -0.95 3.61 10.69
C ALA A 66 -0.52 4.56 11.80
N ILE A 67 -0.52 5.86 11.51
CA ILE A 67 -0.22 6.88 12.52
C ILE A 67 -1.47 7.19 13.30
N THR A 68 -2.60 7.28 12.63
CA THR A 68 -3.92 7.44 13.25
C THR A 68 -4.73 6.20 12.94
N PRO A 69 -5.90 6.03 13.55
CA PRO A 69 -6.80 4.98 13.08
C PRO A 69 -7.08 5.19 11.60
N CYS A 70 -7.05 4.13 10.84
CA CYS A 70 -7.16 4.20 9.39
C CYS A 70 -8.22 3.25 8.88
N VAL A 71 -8.79 3.60 7.71
CA VAL A 71 -9.61 2.68 6.93
C VAL A 71 -8.90 2.45 5.62
N VAL A 72 -8.68 1.19 5.27
CA VAL A 72 -8.01 0.84 4.01
C VAL A 72 -8.89 -0.11 3.22
N ALA A 73 -8.77 -0.03 1.90
CA ALA A 73 -9.34 -1.03 1.00
C ALA A 73 -8.18 -1.80 0.39
N SER A 74 -8.34 -3.11 0.25
CA SER A 74 -7.25 -3.93 -0.29
C SER A 74 -7.79 -4.97 -1.26
N CYS A 75 -6.92 -5.44 -2.14
CA CYS A 75 -7.24 -6.56 -3.02
C CYS A 75 -6.00 -7.43 -3.17
N ASP A 76 -6.21 -8.66 -3.64
CA ASP A 76 -5.10 -9.57 -3.86
C ASP A 76 -4.48 -9.33 -5.25
N ALA A 77 -3.42 -10.09 -5.55
CA ALA A 77 -2.70 -9.92 -6.80
C ALA A 77 -3.58 -10.19 -8.03
N SER A 78 -4.46 -11.19 -7.94
CA SER A 78 -5.37 -11.51 -9.04
C SER A 78 -6.29 -10.35 -9.38
N THR A 79 -6.92 -9.78 -8.36
CA THR A 79 -7.82 -8.65 -8.55
C THR A 79 -7.05 -7.43 -9.05
N PHE A 80 -5.85 -7.23 -8.51
CA PHE A 80 -5.00 -6.14 -8.95
C PHE A 80 -4.69 -6.27 -10.44
N ASP A 81 -4.31 -7.48 -10.87
CA ASP A 81 -3.97 -7.70 -12.27
C ASP A 81 -5.16 -7.46 -13.20
N GLU A 82 -6.35 -7.88 -12.78
CA GLU A 82 -7.52 -7.76 -13.63
C GLU A 82 -8.08 -6.34 -13.69
N LEU A 83 -8.14 -5.65 -12.54
CA LEU A 83 -8.88 -4.41 -12.43
C LEU A 83 -8.00 -3.18 -12.28
N ILE A 84 -6.86 -3.32 -11.66
CA ILE A 84 -6.05 -2.17 -11.28
C ILE A 84 -4.85 -1.99 -12.21
N ARG A 85 -4.13 -3.08 -12.50
CA ARG A 85 -2.94 -2.99 -13.35
C ARG A 85 -3.21 -2.32 -14.70
N PRO A 86 -4.33 -2.59 -15.37
CA PRO A 86 -4.60 -1.89 -16.64
C PRO A 86 -4.66 -0.38 -16.50
N LEU A 87 -5.04 0.13 -15.33
CA LEU A 87 -5.09 1.58 -15.11
C LEU A 87 -3.70 2.18 -15.10
N PHE A 88 -2.71 1.45 -14.55
CA PHE A 88 -1.33 1.92 -14.54
C PHE A 88 -0.67 1.76 -15.89
N ALA A 89 -1.04 0.72 -16.63
CA ALA A 89 -0.44 0.43 -17.92
C ALA A 89 -1.07 1.24 -19.05
N ASP A 90 -2.19 1.86 -18.79
CA ASP A 90 -2.94 2.59 -19.80
C ASP A 90 -2.25 3.90 -20.10
N GLU A 91 -1.57 3.96 -21.19
CA GLU A 91 -0.86 5.15 -21.60
C GLU A 91 -1.67 5.89 -22.65
N PRO A 92 -2.01 7.13 -22.40
CA PRO A 92 -2.61 7.92 -23.46
C PRO A 92 -1.53 8.19 -24.47
N SER A 93 -1.58 7.56 -25.50
CA SER A 93 -0.56 7.84 -26.53
C SER A 93 -1.03 8.82 -27.51
#